data_d3006ea75ae91f6589ba6a133c685235
#
_entry.id   d3006ea75ae91f6589ba6a133c685235
#
_cell.length_a   1.000
_cell.length_b   1.000
_cell.length_c   1.000
_cell.angle_alpha   90.00
_cell.angle_beta   90.00
_cell.angle_gamma   90.00
#
_symmetry.space_group_name_H-M   'P 1'
#
loop_
_entity.id
_entity.type
_entity.pdbx_description
1 polymer ?
#
loop_
_entity_poly.entity_id
_entity_poly.type
_entity_poly.pdbx_seq_one_letter_code
_entity_poly.pdbx_strand_id
1 'polypeptide(L)' 'MKINLWYCDSMKQWRWTLIDSHRPIVKQESGQREDLRDAMNDVANTVEYLIQQ' A
#
# COMPACT_ATOMS: atom_id res chain seq x y z
N MET A 1 -7.08 -7.37 6.36
CA MET A 1 -6.15 -6.50 5.60
C MET A 1 -6.34 -5.06 6.05
N LYS A 2 -5.24 -4.38 6.31
CA LYS A 2 -5.28 -2.98 6.74
C LYS A 2 -4.45 -2.14 5.78
N ILE A 3 -5.05 -1.05 5.27
CA ILE A 3 -4.42 -0.18 4.30
C ILE A 3 -4.43 1.25 4.83
N ASN A 4 -3.27 1.90 4.79
CA ASN A 4 -3.13 3.31 5.14
C ASN A 4 -2.55 4.06 3.93
N LEU A 5 -3.09 5.24 3.66
CA LEU A 5 -2.61 6.08 2.58
C LEU A 5 -2.65 7.53 3.07
N TRP A 6 -1.52 8.23 2.95
CA TRP A 6 -1.45 9.61 3.43
C TRP A 6 -0.42 10.40 2.62
N TYR A 7 -0.53 11.72 2.70
CA TYR A 7 0.43 12.61 2.05
C TYR A 7 1.54 13.00 3.03
N CYS A 8 2.78 12.83 2.60
CA CYS A 8 3.95 13.17 3.41
C CYS A 8 4.49 14.53 2.97
N ASP A 9 4.29 15.56 3.77
CA ASP A 9 4.71 16.94 3.45
C ASP A 9 6.22 17.06 3.31
N SER A 10 6.97 16.39 4.17
CA SER A 10 8.42 16.51 4.15
C SER A 10 9.04 15.94 2.89
N MET A 11 8.43 14.91 2.33
CA MET A 11 8.92 14.27 1.10
C MET A 11 8.14 14.70 -0.14
N LYS A 12 7.03 15.39 0.06
CA LYS A 12 6.12 15.80 -1.01
C LYS A 12 5.68 14.64 -1.86
N GLN A 13 5.31 13.56 -1.19
CA GLN A 13 4.89 12.33 -1.84
C GLN A 13 3.75 11.69 -1.07
N TRP A 14 2.92 10.95 -1.80
CA TRP A 14 1.92 10.10 -1.20
C TRP A 14 2.57 8.79 -0.77
N ARG A 15 2.33 8.41 0.46
CA ARG A 15 2.88 7.17 1.02
C ARG A 15 1.76 6.25 1.40
N TRP A 16 2.02 4.96 1.29
CA TRP A 16 1.02 3.96 1.67
C TRP A 16 1.69 2.77 2.33
N THR A 17 0.92 2.12 3.19
CA THR A 17 1.31 0.86 3.80
C THR A 17 0.14 -0.09 3.75
N LEU A 18 0.45 -1.38 3.65
CA LEU A 18 -0.55 -2.42 3.60
C LEU A 18 -0.07 -3.57 4.47
N ILE A 19 -0.94 -4.05 5.34
CA ILE A 19 -0.64 -5.19 6.20
C ILE A 19 -1.74 -6.23 6.02
N ASP A 20 -1.34 -7.43 5.63
CA ASP A 20 -2.25 -8.56 5.52
C ASP A 20 -1.82 -9.58 6.57
N SER A 21 -2.58 -9.67 7.65
CA SER A 21 -2.28 -10.56 8.77
C SER A 21 -3.01 -11.89 8.64
N HIS A 22 -2.99 -12.47 7.47
CA HIS A 22 -3.61 -13.76 7.22
C HIS A 22 -2.71 -14.87 7.76
N ARG A 23 -3.19 -15.58 8.76
CA ARG A 23 -2.40 -16.63 9.42
C ARG A 23 -2.10 -17.78 8.47
N PRO A 24 -0.92 -18.40 8.61
CA PRO A 24 0.13 -18.14 9.61
C PRO A 24 1.12 -17.05 9.18
N ILE A 25 0.93 -16.47 8.01
CA ILE A 25 1.89 -15.53 7.42
C ILE A 25 1.35 -14.11 7.49
N VAL A 26 2.19 -13.19 7.97
CA VAL A 26 1.90 -11.75 7.93
C VAL A 26 2.68 -11.16 6.77
N LYS A 27 1.96 -10.50 5.85
CA LYS A 27 2.59 -9.83 4.71
C LYS A 27 2.47 -8.34 4.87
N GLN A 28 3.55 -7.62 4.58
CA GLN A 28 3.60 -6.17 4.65
C GLN A 28 4.14 -5.62 3.35
N GLU A 29 3.47 -4.61 2.84
CA GLU A 29 3.91 -3.90 1.64
C GLU A 29 3.81 -2.40 1.89
N SER A 30 4.65 -1.65 1.21
CA SER A 30 4.65 -0.20 1.31
C SER A 30 5.19 0.41 0.03
N GLY A 31 4.90 1.68 -0.16
CA GLY A 31 5.39 2.39 -1.33
C GLY A 31 5.19 3.88 -1.20
N GLN A 32 5.65 4.60 -2.21
CA GLN A 32 5.52 6.05 -2.25
C GLN A 32 5.49 6.52 -3.70
N ARG A 33 4.65 7.51 -3.97
CA ARG A 33 4.50 8.11 -5.29
C ARG A 33 4.23 9.60 -5.15
N GLU A 34 4.64 10.37 -6.15
CA GLU A 34 4.36 11.81 -6.16
C GLU A 34 2.88 12.09 -6.40
N ASP A 35 2.21 11.26 -7.19
CA ASP A 35 0.81 11.45 -7.54
C ASP A 35 -0.08 10.49 -6.76
N LEU A 36 -1.21 11.01 -6.29
CA LEU A 36 -2.18 10.19 -5.56
C LEU A 36 -2.68 9.03 -6.42
N ARG A 37 -2.97 9.29 -7.68
CA ARG A 37 -3.48 8.25 -8.57
C ARG A 37 -2.51 7.08 -8.67
N ASP A 38 -1.23 7.38 -8.81
CA ASP A 38 -0.21 6.34 -8.89
C ASP A 38 -0.12 5.54 -7.60
N ALA A 39 -0.20 6.24 -6.46
CA ALA A 39 -0.19 5.57 -5.17
C ALA A 39 -1.40 4.65 -5.02
N MET A 40 -2.57 5.11 -5.41
CA MET A 40 -3.78 4.29 -5.36
C MET A 40 -3.68 3.07 -6.27
N ASN A 41 -3.11 3.23 -7.46
CA ASN A 41 -2.88 2.12 -8.37
C ASN A 41 -1.93 1.09 -7.77
N ASP A 42 -0.88 1.55 -7.09
CA ASP A 42 0.05 0.64 -6.41
C ASP A 42 -0.68 -0.18 -5.33
N VAL A 43 -1.52 0.48 -4.54
CA VAL A 43 -2.30 -0.22 -3.51
C VAL A 43 -3.23 -1.24 -4.15
N ALA A 44 -3.96 -0.85 -5.19
CA ALA A 44 -4.88 -1.74 -5.86
C ALA A 44 -4.17 -2.96 -6.43
N ASN A 45 -3.04 -2.75 -7.09
CA ASN A 45 -2.26 -3.85 -7.67
C ASN A 45 -1.73 -4.78 -6.58
N THR A 46 -1.29 -4.22 -5.47
CA THR A 46 -0.79 -5.01 -4.36
C THR A 46 -1.90 -5.86 -3.74
N VAL A 47 -3.08 -5.28 -3.55
CA VAL A 47 -4.23 -6.01 -3.02
C VAL A 47 -4.59 -7.17 -3.94
N GLU A 48 -4.68 -6.92 -5.24
CA GLU A 48 -4.99 -7.96 -6.20
C GLU A 48 -3.97 -9.10 -6.16
N TYR A 49 -2.70 -8.73 -6.08
CA TYR A 49 -1.63 -9.72 -6.00
C TYR A 49 -1.79 -10.61 -4.76
N LEU A 50 -2.10 -10.00 -3.62
CA LEU A 50 -2.20 -10.74 -2.35
C LEU A 50 -3.43 -11.64 -2.30
N ILE A 51 -4.57 -11.20 -2.86
CA ILE A 51 -5.79 -12.00 -2.79
C ILE A 51 -5.82 -13.12 -3.83
N GLN A 52 -4.94 -13.08 -4.83
CA GLN A 52 -4.86 -14.11 -5.86
C GLN A 52 -3.93 -15.26 -5.49
N GLN A 53 -3.33 -15.21 -4.33
CA GLN A 53 -2.42 -16.27 -3.88
C GLN A 53 -3.13 -17.33 -3.06
#